data_f76910a0b65a6d2f347c3b2ff7f1b4be
#
_entry.id   f76910a0b65a6d2f347c3b2ff7f1b4be
#
_cell.length_a   1.000
_cell.length_b   1.000
_cell.length_c   1.000
_cell.angle_alpha   90.00
_cell.angle_beta   90.00
_cell.angle_gamma   90.00
#
_symmetry.space_group_name_H-M   'P 1'
#
loop_
_entity.id
_entity.type
_entity.pdbx_description
1 polymer ?
#
loop_
_entity_poly.entity_id
_entity_poly.type
_entity_poly.pdbx_seq_one_letter_code
_entity_poly.pdbx_strand_id
1 'polypeptide(L)'
;MTDLSPYRVKEMTDYQGDVEGASTPMELYEKLSEQGGKVRSLKSAEADKAEVDAAVQLLLKLKMDYKQMTGQDYKAGCPPSVNDAAPNNGPAADGAGEDDTVDPWTVSTTNATGVDYDKLIVRFGSSKIDQELVDRIEKVCGQKPHRFLRRGIFFSHRDMHQVLDAYEKHQSFYLYTGRGPSSEAMHVGHLIPFIFTKWLQDVFDIPLVIQLTDDEKYLWKDLTVEECHGFAIENTKDIIACGFDINKTFIFSDLDYMGSSPEFYRNVVKIQKHVTFNQVKGIFGFTDSDCIGKISFPAIQAAPSFSNSFPHIFGSRQDIQCLIPCAIDQDPYFRMTRDVAPRIGYPKPALLHSTFFPALQGAQTKMSASDANSSIFLTDTPKQIKNKVNKHAFSGGKDTVEEHRKYGGNADVDVCFMYLTFFLEDDEQLEKIRQDYTSGALLTGELKKILIETLQPMIAQHQERRKQVTDELVKQFMTPRPLNFNL
;
A
#
# COMPACT_ATOMS: atom_id res chain seq x y z
N MET A 1 -64.58 -7.76 -1.23
CA MET A 1 -64.90 -7.97 -2.65
C MET A 1 -63.65 -7.55 -3.39
N THR A 2 -62.84 -8.34 -4.01
CA THR A 2 -62.71 -9.64 -4.61
C THR A 2 -61.24 -9.92 -4.64
N ASP A 3 -60.79 -10.89 -4.10
CA ASP A 3 -60.50 -12.28 -4.48
C ASP A 3 -59.30 -12.38 -5.44
N LEU A 4 -58.24 -12.98 -4.95
CA LEU A 4 -57.07 -13.38 -5.68
C LEU A 4 -56.69 -14.80 -5.31
N SER A 5 -56.73 -15.67 -6.24
CA SER A 5 -56.23 -17.03 -6.10
C SER A 5 -55.41 -17.45 -7.34
N PRO A 6 -54.72 -18.58 -7.31
CA PRO A 6 -53.24 -18.64 -7.49
C PRO A 6 -52.90 -19.39 -8.79
N TYR A 7 -51.68 -19.26 -9.25
CA TYR A 7 -51.15 -20.08 -10.33
C TYR A 7 -50.41 -21.32 -9.80
N ARG A 8 -50.97 -22.47 -10.23
CA ARG A 8 -50.48 -23.82 -9.99
C ARG A 8 -49.22 -24.14 -10.76
N VAL A 9 -48.33 -24.83 -10.06
CA VAL A 9 -47.28 -25.67 -10.60
C VAL A 9 -47.84 -26.75 -11.50
N LYS A 10 -47.24 -26.99 -12.65
CA LYS A 10 -47.36 -28.23 -13.43
C LYS A 10 -46.01 -28.94 -13.44
N GLU A 11 -46.01 -30.10 -12.81
CA GLU A 11 -45.01 -31.15 -13.00
C GLU A 11 -45.02 -31.62 -14.45
N MET A 12 -43.83 -31.84 -14.99
CA MET A 12 -43.64 -32.82 -16.08
C MET A 12 -42.38 -33.62 -15.78
N THR A 13 -42.65 -34.91 -15.68
CA THR A 13 -41.73 -36.02 -15.47
C THR A 13 -40.90 -36.35 -16.70
N ASP A 14 -39.69 -36.86 -16.39
CA ASP A 14 -38.91 -37.88 -17.10
C ASP A 14 -38.35 -37.61 -18.49
N TYR A 15 -37.06 -37.46 -18.56
CA TYR A 15 -36.23 -38.19 -19.52
C TYR A 15 -34.88 -38.57 -18.86
N GLN A 16 -34.66 -39.89 -18.69
CA GLN A 16 -33.39 -40.49 -18.35
C GLN A 16 -32.44 -40.39 -19.53
N GLY A 17 -31.23 -39.94 -19.30
CA GLY A 17 -30.11 -40.03 -20.20
C GLY A 17 -28.82 -39.82 -19.41
N ASP A 18 -28.11 -40.89 -19.09
CA ASP A 18 -26.83 -40.92 -18.43
C ASP A 18 -25.79 -40.14 -19.23
N VAL A 19 -25.31 -38.99 -18.65
CA VAL A 19 -24.01 -38.42 -18.93
C VAL A 19 -23.41 -38.05 -17.57
N GLU A 20 -22.31 -38.66 -17.21
CA GLU A 20 -21.48 -38.27 -16.05
C GLU A 20 -21.12 -36.79 -16.22
N GLY A 21 -21.88 -35.93 -15.55
CA GLY A 21 -21.75 -34.49 -15.62
C GLY A 21 -20.56 -34.01 -14.77
N ALA A 22 -19.61 -33.37 -15.37
CA ALA A 22 -18.59 -32.63 -14.67
C ALA A 22 -19.27 -31.61 -13.74
N SER A 23 -19.01 -31.67 -12.42
CA SER A 23 -19.54 -30.73 -11.43
C SER A 23 -19.08 -29.31 -11.77
N THR A 24 -19.99 -28.35 -11.68
CA THR A 24 -19.62 -26.92 -11.85
C THR A 24 -18.83 -26.40 -10.63
N PRO A 25 -18.04 -25.32 -10.77
CA PRO A 25 -17.37 -24.68 -9.63
C PRO A 25 -18.31 -24.37 -8.47
N MET A 26 -19.55 -23.94 -8.76
CA MET A 26 -20.56 -23.64 -7.75
C MET A 26 -21.08 -24.87 -7.04
N GLU A 27 -21.34 -25.95 -7.76
CA GLU A 27 -21.76 -27.23 -7.17
C GLU A 27 -20.65 -27.81 -6.26
N LEU A 28 -19.40 -27.72 -6.65
CA LEU A 28 -18.27 -28.12 -5.79
C LEU A 28 -18.14 -27.24 -4.55
N TYR A 29 -18.39 -25.95 -4.69
CA TYR A 29 -18.41 -25.01 -3.56
C TYR A 29 -19.51 -25.36 -2.55
N GLU A 30 -20.72 -25.68 -3.00
CA GLU A 30 -21.85 -26.09 -2.16
C GLU A 30 -21.55 -27.41 -1.44
N LYS A 31 -21.03 -28.40 -2.16
CA LYS A 31 -20.60 -29.70 -1.58
C LYS A 31 -19.53 -29.54 -0.51
N LEU A 32 -18.58 -28.60 -0.71
CA LEU A 32 -17.55 -28.27 0.25
C LEU A 32 -18.12 -27.63 1.52
N SER A 33 -19.08 -26.72 1.35
CA SER A 33 -19.76 -26.06 2.46
C SER A 33 -20.55 -27.05 3.31
N GLU A 34 -21.29 -27.95 2.67
CA GLU A 34 -22.07 -29.03 3.32
C GLU A 34 -21.16 -30.03 4.04
N GLN A 35 -20.10 -30.50 3.36
CA GLN A 35 -19.15 -31.44 3.95
C GLN A 35 -18.39 -30.82 5.12
N GLY A 36 -18.04 -29.53 5.07
CA GLY A 36 -17.46 -28.78 6.17
C GLY A 36 -18.38 -28.68 7.39
N GLY A 37 -19.69 -28.53 7.14
CA GLY A 37 -20.74 -28.60 8.17
C GLY A 37 -20.83 -29.99 8.81
N LYS A 38 -20.84 -31.04 8.00
CA LYS A 38 -20.88 -32.44 8.46
C LYS A 38 -19.68 -32.78 9.37
N VAL A 39 -18.47 -32.40 8.99
CA VAL A 39 -17.27 -32.63 9.83
C VAL A 39 -17.40 -31.91 11.19
N ARG A 40 -17.95 -30.69 11.22
CA ARG A 40 -18.17 -29.96 12.48
C ARG A 40 -19.21 -30.65 13.36
N SER A 41 -20.33 -31.10 12.76
CA SER A 41 -21.38 -31.81 13.50
C SER A 41 -20.89 -33.12 14.08
N LEU A 42 -20.14 -33.93 13.33
CA LEU A 42 -19.56 -35.19 13.81
C LEU A 42 -18.57 -34.98 14.96
N LYS A 43 -17.73 -33.95 14.88
CA LYS A 43 -16.80 -33.57 15.96
C LYS A 43 -17.54 -33.08 17.21
N SER A 44 -18.62 -32.31 17.06
CA SER A 44 -19.44 -31.82 18.16
C SER A 44 -20.28 -32.92 18.83
N ALA A 45 -20.65 -33.98 18.09
CA ALA A 45 -21.40 -35.13 18.57
C ALA A 45 -20.49 -36.22 19.17
N GLU A 46 -19.17 -35.99 19.24
CA GLU A 46 -18.18 -36.99 19.68
C GLU A 46 -18.33 -38.35 18.95
N ALA A 47 -18.65 -38.30 17.65
CA ALA A 47 -18.82 -39.48 16.80
C ALA A 47 -17.53 -40.31 16.70
N ASP A 48 -17.66 -41.59 16.31
CA ASP A 48 -16.53 -42.50 16.18
C ASP A 48 -15.39 -41.90 15.33
N LYS A 49 -14.16 -42.08 15.78
CA LYS A 49 -12.96 -41.55 15.14
C LYS A 49 -12.85 -41.93 13.67
N ALA A 50 -13.24 -43.17 13.32
CA ALA A 50 -13.19 -43.63 11.92
C ALA A 50 -14.18 -42.88 11.05
N GLU A 51 -15.34 -42.51 11.57
CA GLU A 51 -16.37 -41.74 10.83
C GLU A 51 -15.92 -40.28 10.65
N VAL A 52 -15.31 -39.67 11.67
CA VAL A 52 -14.73 -38.31 11.56
C VAL A 52 -13.58 -38.30 10.58
N ASP A 53 -12.68 -39.27 10.63
CA ASP A 53 -11.54 -39.34 9.71
C ASP A 53 -11.99 -39.53 8.25
N ALA A 54 -12.99 -40.37 7.99
CA ALA A 54 -13.57 -40.53 6.64
C ALA A 54 -14.20 -39.23 6.11
N ALA A 55 -14.93 -38.51 6.97
CA ALA A 55 -15.52 -37.23 6.60
C ALA A 55 -14.47 -36.14 6.31
N VAL A 56 -13.35 -36.14 7.04
CA VAL A 56 -12.21 -35.24 6.82
C VAL A 56 -11.49 -35.55 5.51
N GLN A 57 -11.27 -36.84 5.21
CA GLN A 57 -10.64 -37.25 3.93
C GLN A 57 -11.49 -36.83 2.73
N LEU A 58 -12.80 -36.98 2.80
CA LEU A 58 -13.70 -36.50 1.74
C LEU A 58 -13.64 -34.97 1.58
N LEU A 59 -13.58 -34.22 2.67
CA LEU A 59 -13.44 -32.77 2.66
C LEU A 59 -12.13 -32.34 2.00
N LEU A 60 -11.04 -33.02 2.28
CA LEU A 60 -9.73 -32.75 1.68
C LEU A 60 -9.74 -33.03 0.17
N LYS A 61 -10.33 -34.14 -0.25
CA LYS A 61 -10.50 -34.49 -1.67
C LYS A 61 -11.31 -33.41 -2.41
N LEU A 62 -12.46 -33.02 -1.90
CA LEU A 62 -13.29 -31.97 -2.51
C LEU A 62 -12.55 -30.62 -2.60
N LYS A 63 -11.70 -30.27 -1.63
CA LYS A 63 -10.86 -29.07 -1.71
C LYS A 63 -9.83 -29.14 -2.83
N MET A 64 -9.23 -30.31 -3.04
CA MET A 64 -8.30 -30.52 -4.15
C MET A 64 -9.01 -30.40 -5.50
N ASP A 65 -10.19 -31.04 -5.64
CA ASP A 65 -10.98 -31.00 -6.85
C ASP A 65 -11.44 -29.57 -7.16
N TYR A 66 -11.86 -28.81 -6.14
CA TYR A 66 -12.25 -27.40 -6.27
C TYR A 66 -11.06 -26.53 -6.71
N LYS A 67 -9.88 -26.71 -6.09
CA LYS A 67 -8.66 -25.99 -6.47
C LYS A 67 -8.21 -26.34 -7.89
N GLN A 68 -8.33 -27.60 -8.30
CA GLN A 68 -8.01 -28.03 -9.65
C GLN A 68 -8.94 -27.44 -10.70
N MET A 69 -10.23 -27.27 -10.35
CA MET A 69 -11.23 -26.72 -11.26
C MET A 69 -11.22 -25.19 -11.34
N THR A 70 -11.00 -24.51 -10.22
CA THR A 70 -11.11 -23.04 -10.13
C THR A 70 -9.76 -22.33 -10.08
N GLY A 71 -8.65 -23.04 -9.86
CA GLY A 71 -7.33 -22.45 -9.57
C GLY A 71 -7.21 -21.80 -8.18
N GLN A 72 -8.29 -21.78 -7.39
CA GLN A 72 -8.37 -21.07 -6.11
C GLN A 72 -8.59 -22.01 -4.93
N ASP A 73 -8.08 -21.65 -3.76
CA ASP A 73 -8.38 -22.38 -2.53
C ASP A 73 -9.81 -22.06 -2.04
N TYR A 74 -10.54 -23.10 -1.60
CA TYR A 74 -11.88 -22.93 -1.02
C TYR A 74 -11.85 -22.02 0.22
N LYS A 75 -12.70 -21.00 0.22
CA LYS A 75 -12.96 -20.14 1.39
C LYS A 75 -14.46 -20.18 1.71
N ALA A 76 -14.80 -20.55 2.94
CA ALA A 76 -16.19 -20.55 3.40
C ALA A 76 -16.75 -19.12 3.37
N GLY A 77 -17.97 -18.96 2.81
CA GLY A 77 -18.62 -17.66 2.66
C GLY A 77 -18.23 -16.87 1.39
N CYS A 78 -17.32 -17.41 0.56
CA CYS A 78 -16.91 -16.79 -0.71
C CYS A 78 -17.21 -17.73 -1.89
N PRO A 79 -18.43 -17.75 -2.45
CA PRO A 79 -18.75 -18.58 -3.61
C PRO A 79 -17.99 -18.12 -4.86
N PRO A 80 -17.70 -19.04 -5.81
CA PRO A 80 -17.05 -18.69 -7.08
C PRO A 80 -17.95 -17.73 -7.89
N SER A 81 -17.34 -16.74 -8.55
CA SER A 81 -18.07 -15.81 -9.41
C SER A 81 -18.53 -16.52 -10.71
N VAL A 82 -19.68 -16.14 -11.24
CA VAL A 82 -20.30 -16.76 -12.44
C VAL A 82 -19.44 -16.59 -13.72
N ASN A 83 -18.34 -15.82 -13.67
CA ASN A 83 -17.43 -15.56 -14.79
C ASN A 83 -16.22 -16.50 -14.88
N ASP A 84 -16.07 -17.48 -14.00
CA ASP A 84 -14.91 -18.38 -13.99
C ASP A 84 -15.08 -19.63 -14.90
N ALA A 85 -16.05 -19.64 -15.80
CA ALA A 85 -16.29 -20.74 -16.73
C ALA A 85 -16.29 -20.29 -18.19
N ALA A 86 -15.11 -20.15 -18.82
CA ALA A 86 -14.85 -20.56 -20.22
C ALA A 86 -13.40 -20.22 -20.63
N PRO A 87 -12.64 -21.13 -21.24
CA PRO A 87 -11.34 -20.78 -21.84
C PRO A 87 -11.59 -20.09 -23.18
N ASN A 88 -11.16 -18.83 -23.29
CA ASN A 88 -11.19 -18.12 -24.57
C ASN A 88 -9.94 -18.49 -25.37
N ASN A 89 -10.12 -19.31 -26.42
CA ASN A 89 -9.10 -19.66 -27.38
C ASN A 89 -8.83 -18.47 -28.33
N GLY A 90 -7.82 -17.66 -27.99
CA GLY A 90 -7.15 -16.77 -28.93
C GLY A 90 -5.66 -17.15 -28.99
N PRO A 91 -4.93 -16.89 -30.08
CA PRO A 91 -3.63 -17.50 -30.33
C PRO A 91 -2.59 -17.08 -29.29
N ALA A 92 -1.86 -18.09 -28.81
CA ALA A 92 -0.79 -17.97 -27.82
C ALA A 92 0.30 -17.00 -28.27
N ALA A 93 0.56 -15.97 -27.46
CA ALA A 93 1.83 -15.27 -27.42
C ALA A 93 2.66 -15.90 -26.30
N ASP A 94 3.84 -16.39 -26.66
CA ASP A 94 4.80 -16.99 -25.74
C ASP A 94 5.20 -16.02 -24.60
N GLY A 95 5.25 -16.54 -23.36
CA GLY A 95 5.92 -15.91 -22.22
C GLY A 95 4.99 -15.29 -21.17
N ALA A 96 3.97 -16.00 -20.66
CA ALA A 96 3.21 -15.57 -19.48
C ALA A 96 3.94 -15.99 -18.19
N GLY A 97 4.84 -15.13 -17.69
CA GLY A 97 5.13 -15.07 -16.27
C GLY A 97 3.89 -14.51 -15.55
N GLU A 98 3.53 -15.09 -14.39
CA GLU A 98 2.41 -14.60 -13.57
C GLU A 98 2.60 -13.10 -13.32
N ASP A 99 1.57 -12.31 -13.67
CA ASP A 99 1.61 -10.85 -13.52
C ASP A 99 1.60 -10.44 -12.04
N ASP A 100 2.45 -9.47 -11.70
CA ASP A 100 2.49 -8.86 -10.37
C ASP A 100 1.11 -8.29 -10.01
N THR A 101 0.60 -8.63 -8.81
CA THR A 101 -0.60 -8.02 -8.26
C THR A 101 -0.22 -6.77 -7.50
N VAL A 102 -0.66 -5.62 -7.99
CA VAL A 102 -0.43 -4.32 -7.35
C VAL A 102 -1.72 -3.51 -7.39
N ASP A 103 -2.34 -3.39 -6.23
CA ASP A 103 -3.50 -2.55 -5.96
C ASP A 103 -3.37 -1.91 -4.56
N PRO A 104 -4.23 -0.96 -4.14
CA PRO A 104 -4.08 -0.26 -2.86
C PRO A 104 -4.06 -1.16 -1.62
N TRP A 105 -4.62 -2.36 -1.71
CA TRP A 105 -4.73 -3.29 -0.58
C TRP A 105 -3.74 -4.44 -0.64
N THR A 106 -3.39 -4.89 -1.86
CA THR A 106 -2.59 -6.10 -2.08
C THR A 106 -1.38 -5.81 -2.96
N VAL A 107 -0.22 -6.20 -2.47
CA VAL A 107 1.03 -6.20 -3.26
C VAL A 107 1.64 -7.59 -3.11
N SER A 108 1.74 -8.32 -4.22
CA SER A 108 2.35 -9.65 -4.26
C SER A 108 2.97 -9.94 -5.62
N THR A 109 4.08 -10.66 -5.61
CA THR A 109 4.79 -11.13 -6.79
C THR A 109 5.39 -12.51 -6.52
N THR A 110 5.57 -13.30 -7.55
CA THR A 110 6.34 -14.56 -7.48
C THR A 110 7.85 -14.34 -7.70
N ASN A 111 8.24 -13.15 -8.16
CA ASN A 111 9.62 -12.81 -8.44
C ASN A 111 10.42 -12.56 -7.14
N ALA A 112 11.55 -13.25 -6.97
CA ALA A 112 12.42 -13.13 -5.80
C ALA A 112 13.03 -11.72 -5.64
N THR A 113 13.19 -10.99 -6.73
CA THR A 113 13.69 -9.61 -6.72
C THR A 113 12.60 -8.56 -6.44
N GLY A 114 11.35 -9.01 -6.25
CA GLY A 114 10.19 -8.14 -6.06
C GLY A 114 9.47 -7.78 -7.35
N VAL A 115 8.62 -6.78 -7.26
CA VAL A 115 7.75 -6.29 -8.35
C VAL A 115 8.58 -5.71 -9.51
N ASP A 116 8.16 -5.97 -10.74
CA ASP A 116 8.75 -5.37 -11.95
C ASP A 116 8.20 -3.94 -12.16
N TYR A 117 8.96 -2.95 -11.71
CA TYR A 117 8.55 -1.55 -11.76
C TYR A 117 8.52 -0.96 -13.18
N ASP A 118 9.31 -1.45 -14.13
CA ASP A 118 9.25 -0.99 -15.51
C ASP A 118 7.93 -1.45 -16.19
N LYS A 119 7.47 -2.66 -15.90
CA LYS A 119 6.11 -3.10 -16.30
C LYS A 119 5.02 -2.27 -15.64
N LEU A 120 5.16 -1.89 -14.36
CA LEU A 120 4.18 -1.04 -13.69
C LEU A 120 4.09 0.36 -14.31
N ILE A 121 5.21 0.97 -14.71
CA ILE A 121 5.22 2.25 -15.43
C ILE A 121 4.30 2.17 -16.67
N VAL A 122 4.47 1.13 -17.47
CA VAL A 122 3.66 0.90 -18.68
C VAL A 122 2.21 0.64 -18.32
N ARG A 123 1.95 -0.27 -17.37
CA ARG A 123 0.59 -0.64 -16.93
C ARG A 123 -0.20 0.54 -16.38
N PHE A 124 0.43 1.39 -15.57
CA PHE A 124 -0.21 2.57 -15.01
C PHE A 124 -0.17 3.80 -15.91
N GLY A 125 0.63 3.77 -17.00
CA GLY A 125 0.79 4.92 -17.91
C GLY A 125 1.39 6.13 -17.21
N SER A 126 2.38 5.91 -16.34
CA SER A 126 3.21 6.95 -15.72
C SER A 126 4.50 7.16 -16.53
N SER A 127 5.29 8.16 -16.19
CA SER A 127 6.59 8.42 -16.82
C SER A 127 7.72 8.00 -15.87
N LYS A 128 8.78 7.44 -16.43
CA LYS A 128 9.99 7.09 -15.64
C LYS A 128 10.68 8.35 -15.14
N ILE A 129 11.17 8.33 -13.90
CA ILE A 129 12.12 9.33 -13.42
C ILE A 129 13.48 8.94 -14.00
N ASP A 130 13.86 9.61 -15.07
CA ASP A 130 15.15 9.43 -15.75
C ASP A 130 16.22 10.36 -15.18
N GLN A 131 17.46 10.19 -15.65
CA GLN A 131 18.58 11.01 -15.20
C GLN A 131 18.39 12.49 -15.57
N GLU A 132 17.77 12.80 -16.70
CA GLU A 132 17.49 14.17 -17.11
C GLU A 132 16.58 14.90 -16.10
N LEU A 133 15.53 14.22 -15.62
CA LEU A 133 14.65 14.78 -14.59
C LEU A 133 15.37 14.93 -13.25
N VAL A 134 16.22 13.96 -12.87
CA VAL A 134 17.01 14.06 -11.62
C VAL A 134 17.98 15.24 -11.68
N ASP A 135 18.68 15.42 -12.79
CA ASP A 135 19.61 16.55 -13.01
C ASP A 135 18.85 17.89 -13.02
N ARG A 136 17.65 17.91 -13.59
CA ARG A 136 16.80 19.11 -13.57
C ARG A 136 16.34 19.47 -12.14
N ILE A 137 15.96 18.47 -11.34
CA ILE A 137 15.59 18.68 -9.93
C ILE A 137 16.79 19.29 -9.18
N GLU A 138 17.99 18.75 -9.36
CA GLU A 138 19.23 19.30 -8.76
C GLU A 138 19.45 20.75 -9.13
N LYS A 139 19.34 21.06 -10.43
CA LYS A 139 19.51 22.42 -10.93
C LYS A 139 18.48 23.39 -10.35
N VAL A 140 17.22 22.99 -10.24
CA VAL A 140 16.12 23.84 -9.78
C VAL A 140 16.16 24.04 -8.26
N CYS A 141 16.46 23.02 -7.48
CA CYS A 141 16.53 23.12 -6.03
C CYS A 141 17.91 23.56 -5.51
N GLY A 142 18.95 23.56 -6.35
CA GLY A 142 20.29 23.98 -5.98
C GLY A 142 21.03 23.06 -5.02
N GLN A 143 20.56 21.82 -4.84
CA GLN A 143 21.10 20.85 -3.90
C GLN A 143 21.17 19.47 -4.55
N LYS A 144 22.13 18.64 -4.08
CA LYS A 144 22.24 17.23 -4.51
C LYS A 144 20.90 16.53 -4.30
N PRO A 145 20.37 15.82 -5.31
CA PRO A 145 19.10 15.10 -5.20
C PRO A 145 19.15 14.07 -4.07
N HIS A 146 17.99 13.84 -3.44
CA HIS A 146 17.88 12.85 -2.38
C HIS A 146 18.30 11.46 -2.89
N ARG A 147 18.92 10.64 -2.02
CA ARG A 147 19.34 9.27 -2.38
C ARG A 147 18.20 8.43 -2.98
N PHE A 148 16.95 8.68 -2.60
CA PHE A 148 15.80 7.98 -3.15
C PHE A 148 15.55 8.26 -4.63
N LEU A 149 15.91 9.44 -5.13
CA LEU A 149 15.91 9.74 -6.57
C LEU A 149 17.12 9.11 -7.26
N ARG A 150 18.33 9.33 -6.72
CA ARG A 150 19.57 8.81 -7.30
C ARG A 150 19.62 7.29 -7.40
N ARG A 151 18.93 6.59 -6.48
CA ARG A 151 18.87 5.12 -6.40
C ARG A 151 17.62 4.51 -7.02
N GLY A 152 16.76 5.33 -7.65
CA GLY A 152 15.52 4.87 -8.29
C GLY A 152 14.46 4.33 -7.32
N ILE A 153 14.54 4.67 -6.02
CA ILE A 153 13.50 4.32 -5.04
C ILE A 153 12.21 5.07 -5.36
N PHE A 154 12.29 6.37 -5.68
CA PHE A 154 11.26 7.06 -6.43
C PHE A 154 11.60 6.92 -7.91
N PHE A 155 10.78 6.18 -8.65
CA PHE A 155 11.12 5.66 -9.98
C PHE A 155 10.22 6.17 -11.10
N SER A 156 9.01 6.63 -10.77
CA SER A 156 8.09 7.17 -11.78
C SER A 156 7.34 8.40 -11.28
N HIS A 157 6.81 9.17 -12.22
CA HIS A 157 6.12 10.42 -11.93
C HIS A 157 4.94 10.68 -12.87
N ARG A 158 4.10 11.63 -12.45
CA ARG A 158 3.13 12.32 -13.31
C ARG A 158 3.34 13.82 -13.18
N ASP A 159 3.58 14.49 -14.29
CA ASP A 159 3.68 15.96 -14.42
C ASP A 159 4.73 16.66 -13.53
N MET A 160 5.81 15.96 -13.09
CA MET A 160 6.85 16.60 -12.27
C MET A 160 7.54 17.75 -13.02
N HIS A 161 7.71 17.65 -14.35
CA HIS A 161 8.25 18.75 -15.15
C HIS A 161 7.42 20.03 -15.05
N GLN A 162 6.08 19.91 -15.00
CA GLN A 162 5.19 21.07 -14.85
C GLN A 162 5.32 21.74 -13.48
N VAL A 163 5.54 20.94 -12.43
CA VAL A 163 5.82 21.45 -11.08
C VAL A 163 7.11 22.27 -11.08
N LEU A 164 8.16 21.76 -11.71
CA LEU A 164 9.44 22.46 -11.83
C LEU A 164 9.31 23.73 -12.66
N ASP A 165 8.56 23.69 -13.80
CA ASP A 165 8.26 24.86 -14.62
C ASP A 165 7.56 25.97 -13.84
N ALA A 166 6.59 25.58 -12.98
CA ALA A 166 5.86 26.51 -12.11
C ALA A 166 6.79 27.12 -11.06
N TYR A 167 7.61 26.29 -10.42
CA TYR A 167 8.55 26.74 -9.39
C TYR A 167 9.61 27.72 -9.96
N GLU A 168 10.18 27.44 -11.14
CA GLU A 168 11.11 28.33 -11.84
C GLU A 168 10.47 29.69 -12.18
N LYS A 169 9.15 29.75 -12.33
CA LYS A 169 8.36 30.98 -12.54
C LYS A 169 7.90 31.63 -11.24
N HIS A 170 8.42 31.21 -10.10
CA HIS A 170 8.01 31.67 -8.76
C HIS A 170 6.53 31.42 -8.45
N GLN A 171 5.94 30.39 -9.06
CA GLN A 171 4.59 29.91 -8.70
C GLN A 171 4.71 28.82 -7.65
N SER A 172 4.03 29.02 -6.53
CA SER A 172 4.06 28.07 -5.42
C SER A 172 3.25 26.80 -5.75
N PHE A 173 3.68 25.68 -5.20
CA PHE A 173 2.91 24.44 -5.11
C PHE A 173 2.92 23.96 -3.66
N TYR A 174 2.16 22.92 -3.36
CA TYR A 174 2.17 22.32 -2.03
C TYR A 174 2.30 20.81 -2.11
N LEU A 175 2.76 20.22 -1.00
CA LEU A 175 2.86 18.77 -0.85
C LEU A 175 1.62 18.19 -0.17
N TYR A 176 1.21 17.03 -0.62
CA TYR A 176 0.24 16.21 0.06
C TYR A 176 0.77 14.78 0.16
N THR A 177 0.69 14.21 1.35
CA THR A 177 0.89 12.78 1.59
C THR A 177 -0.10 12.30 2.64
N GLY A 178 -0.20 10.99 2.82
CA GLY A 178 -1.17 10.42 3.75
C GLY A 178 -0.62 9.23 4.52
N ARG A 179 -1.35 8.88 5.58
CA ARG A 179 -1.12 7.70 6.39
C ARG A 179 -2.44 7.07 6.81
N GLY A 180 -2.61 5.78 6.53
CA GLY A 180 -3.71 4.99 7.06
C GLY A 180 -3.33 4.35 8.41
N PRO A 181 -3.77 4.90 9.55
CA PRO A 181 -3.35 4.45 10.88
C PRO A 181 -4.08 3.16 11.27
N SER A 182 -3.52 2.00 10.93
CA SER A 182 -4.09 0.68 11.22
C SER A 182 -3.59 0.05 12.52
N SER A 183 -2.67 0.70 13.22
CA SER A 183 -2.06 0.29 14.48
C SER A 183 -1.40 1.47 15.17
N GLU A 184 -1.16 1.33 16.47
CA GLU A 184 -0.49 2.35 17.28
C GLU A 184 0.96 2.57 16.83
N ALA A 185 1.70 1.49 16.56
CA ALA A 185 3.11 1.56 16.18
C ALA A 185 3.30 1.59 14.66
N MET A 186 4.15 2.50 14.20
CA MET A 186 4.65 2.52 12.84
C MET A 186 5.89 1.62 12.69
N HIS A 187 6.15 1.10 11.49
CA HIS A 187 7.38 0.41 11.14
C HIS A 187 8.25 1.24 10.19
N VAL A 188 9.52 0.85 10.03
CA VAL A 188 10.51 1.62 9.24
C VAL A 188 10.07 1.88 7.79
N GLY A 189 9.31 0.96 7.18
CA GLY A 189 8.77 1.17 5.84
C GLY A 189 7.79 2.37 5.74
N HIS A 190 7.10 2.69 6.82
CA HIS A 190 6.22 3.86 6.86
C HIS A 190 6.97 5.19 6.88
N LEU A 191 8.26 5.18 7.24
CA LEU A 191 9.09 6.39 7.22
C LEU A 191 9.48 6.83 5.80
N ILE A 192 9.48 5.91 4.83
CA ILE A 192 9.98 6.18 3.47
C ILE A 192 9.31 7.39 2.82
N PRO A 193 7.96 7.46 2.72
CA PRO A 193 7.30 8.63 2.16
C PRO A 193 7.57 9.90 3.01
N PHE A 194 7.65 9.79 4.34
CA PHE A 194 7.88 10.95 5.20
C PHE A 194 9.31 11.49 5.10
N ILE A 195 10.34 10.62 5.03
CA ILE A 195 11.73 11.02 4.80
C ILE A 195 11.84 11.81 3.49
N PHE A 196 11.24 11.31 2.43
CA PHE A 196 11.29 11.97 1.13
C PHE A 196 10.47 13.26 1.08
N THR A 197 9.28 13.25 1.66
CA THR A 197 8.42 14.44 1.73
C THR A 197 9.07 15.55 2.59
N LYS A 198 9.77 15.17 3.67
CA LYS A 198 10.54 16.14 4.46
C LYS A 198 11.65 16.81 3.64
N TRP A 199 12.39 16.02 2.86
CA TRP A 199 13.41 16.57 1.96
C TRP A 199 12.79 17.51 0.92
N LEU A 200 11.65 17.13 0.29
CA LEU A 200 10.94 18.00 -0.65
C LEU A 200 10.49 19.32 0.01
N GLN A 201 9.95 19.25 1.23
CA GLN A 201 9.55 20.45 1.99
C GLN A 201 10.73 21.39 2.20
N ASP A 202 11.90 20.84 2.56
CA ASP A 202 13.08 21.64 2.87
C ASP A 202 13.70 22.29 1.63
N VAL A 203 13.85 21.52 0.54
CA VAL A 203 14.54 22.03 -0.66
C VAL A 203 13.72 23.00 -1.48
N PHE A 204 12.39 22.85 -1.46
CA PHE A 204 11.46 23.75 -2.19
C PHE A 204 10.81 24.80 -1.29
N ASP A 205 11.00 24.73 0.00
CA ASP A 205 10.46 25.67 1.00
C ASP A 205 8.94 25.85 0.93
N ILE A 206 8.18 24.77 0.83
CA ILE A 206 6.75 24.73 0.51
C ILE A 206 5.89 24.12 1.62
N PRO A 207 4.57 24.46 1.67
CA PRO A 207 3.66 23.88 2.65
C PRO A 207 3.35 22.42 2.34
N LEU A 208 3.02 21.69 3.40
CA LEU A 208 2.68 20.28 3.40
C LEU A 208 1.38 20.05 4.17
N VAL A 209 0.48 19.27 3.58
CA VAL A 209 -0.69 18.70 4.28
C VAL A 209 -0.53 17.18 4.38
N ILE A 210 -0.81 16.64 5.56
CA ILE A 210 -0.72 15.19 5.83
C ILE A 210 -2.08 14.71 6.30
N GLN A 211 -2.69 13.82 5.52
CA GLN A 211 -3.97 13.19 5.81
C GLN A 211 -3.79 11.92 6.62
N LEU A 212 -4.54 11.77 7.69
CA LEU A 212 -4.68 10.53 8.44
C LEU A 212 -6.06 9.94 8.14
N THR A 213 -6.08 8.83 7.40
CA THR A 213 -7.31 8.18 6.94
C THR A 213 -7.84 7.22 7.99
N ASP A 214 -8.23 7.74 9.14
CA ASP A 214 -8.79 6.99 10.26
C ASP A 214 -10.19 6.45 9.93
N ASP A 215 -10.99 7.16 9.17
CA ASP A 215 -12.27 6.70 8.59
C ASP A 215 -12.08 5.49 7.67
N GLU A 216 -11.07 5.50 6.78
CA GLU A 216 -10.75 4.35 5.92
C GLU A 216 -10.43 3.12 6.77
N LYS A 217 -9.65 3.26 7.86
CA LYS A 217 -9.29 2.12 8.68
C LYS A 217 -10.47 1.51 9.40
N TYR A 218 -11.42 2.29 9.85
CA TYR A 218 -12.70 1.82 10.37
C TYR A 218 -13.51 1.02 9.31
N LEU A 219 -13.53 1.52 8.06
CA LEU A 219 -14.28 0.87 6.97
C LEU A 219 -13.68 -0.46 6.50
N TRP A 220 -12.36 -0.66 6.65
CA TRP A 220 -11.64 -1.84 6.15
C TRP A 220 -11.21 -2.84 7.21
N LYS A 221 -11.21 -2.44 8.49
CA LYS A 221 -10.71 -3.25 9.60
C LYS A 221 -11.82 -3.47 10.64
N ASP A 222 -11.69 -4.52 11.42
CA ASP A 222 -12.52 -4.76 12.60
C ASP A 222 -11.96 -3.95 13.78
N LEU A 223 -12.21 -2.64 13.75
CA LEU A 223 -11.78 -1.62 14.71
C LEU A 223 -12.96 -0.69 15.00
N THR A 224 -12.98 -0.05 16.15
CA THR A 224 -13.92 1.03 16.46
C THR A 224 -13.44 2.36 15.86
N VAL A 225 -14.34 3.33 15.75
CA VAL A 225 -14.00 4.70 15.31
C VAL A 225 -12.98 5.33 16.28
N GLU A 226 -13.18 5.10 17.58
CA GLU A 226 -12.33 5.63 18.66
C GLU A 226 -10.92 5.02 18.61
N GLU A 227 -10.80 3.72 18.34
CA GLU A 227 -9.49 3.07 18.16
C GLU A 227 -8.76 3.63 16.94
N CYS A 228 -9.43 3.75 15.79
CA CYS A 228 -8.83 4.31 14.58
C CYS A 228 -8.36 5.74 14.79
N HIS A 229 -9.16 6.57 15.47
CA HIS A 229 -8.79 7.93 15.82
C HIS A 229 -7.62 7.97 16.82
N GLY A 230 -7.62 7.11 17.84
CA GLY A 230 -6.50 6.96 18.77
C GLY A 230 -5.20 6.60 18.06
N PHE A 231 -5.24 5.68 17.11
CA PHE A 231 -4.06 5.35 16.29
C PHE A 231 -3.61 6.51 15.41
N ALA A 232 -4.53 7.33 14.91
CA ALA A 232 -4.19 8.54 14.16
C ALA A 232 -3.37 9.52 15.02
N ILE A 233 -3.77 9.75 16.26
CA ILE A 233 -3.04 10.61 17.21
C ILE A 233 -1.65 10.04 17.52
N GLU A 234 -1.53 8.74 17.77
CA GLU A 234 -0.22 8.11 18.05
C GLU A 234 0.70 8.12 16.82
N ASN A 235 0.16 7.85 15.62
CA ASN A 235 0.94 7.97 14.37
C ASN A 235 1.37 9.42 14.09
N THR A 236 0.57 10.41 14.50
CA THR A 236 0.94 11.84 14.39
C THR A 236 2.22 12.14 15.17
N LYS A 237 2.41 11.57 16.35
CA LYS A 237 3.64 11.75 17.15
C LYS A 237 4.88 11.24 16.40
N ASP A 238 4.78 10.09 15.74
CA ASP A 238 5.87 9.55 14.91
C ASP A 238 6.13 10.41 13.66
N ILE A 239 5.08 10.92 13.04
CA ILE A 239 5.19 11.82 11.87
C ILE A 239 5.89 13.13 12.27
N ILE A 240 5.50 13.75 13.38
CA ILE A 240 6.17 14.96 13.92
C ILE A 240 7.63 14.68 14.23
N ALA A 241 7.95 13.49 14.77
CA ALA A 241 9.31 13.06 15.07
C ALA A 241 10.19 12.90 13.80
N CYS A 242 9.62 12.85 12.59
CA CYS A 242 10.38 12.95 11.35
C CYS A 242 10.99 14.34 11.13
N GLY A 243 10.59 15.36 11.90
CA GLY A 243 11.21 16.68 11.93
C GLY A 243 10.59 17.70 10.98
N PHE A 244 9.31 17.53 10.60
CA PHE A 244 8.59 18.51 9.79
C PHE A 244 8.54 19.90 10.46
N ASP A 245 8.61 20.95 9.64
CA ASP A 245 8.47 22.32 10.12
C ASP A 245 7.00 22.61 10.47
N ILE A 246 6.75 22.93 11.73
CA ILE A 246 5.42 23.26 12.23
C ILE A 246 4.81 24.45 11.48
N ASN A 247 5.61 25.42 11.08
CA ASN A 247 5.12 26.61 10.37
C ASN A 247 4.70 26.34 8.93
N LYS A 248 5.03 25.14 8.40
CA LYS A 248 4.76 24.74 7.02
C LYS A 248 3.96 23.44 6.90
N THR A 249 3.58 22.82 8.03
CA THR A 249 2.94 21.51 8.02
C THR A 249 1.60 21.55 8.76
N PHE A 250 0.56 21.05 8.11
CA PHE A 250 -0.73 20.76 8.71
C PHE A 250 -1.01 19.27 8.63
N ILE A 251 -1.31 18.65 9.77
CA ILE A 251 -1.68 17.23 9.88
C ILE A 251 -3.15 17.18 10.29
N PHE A 252 -3.95 16.32 9.65
CA PHE A 252 -5.37 16.24 9.99
C PHE A 252 -5.88 14.78 9.92
N SER A 253 -6.79 14.47 10.84
CA SER A 253 -7.64 13.30 10.84
C SER A 253 -8.85 13.56 9.93
N ASP A 254 -9.25 12.59 9.11
CA ASP A 254 -10.44 12.71 8.28
C ASP A 254 -11.69 12.87 9.14
N LEU A 255 -11.80 12.10 10.23
CA LEU A 255 -12.94 12.16 11.16
C LEU A 255 -13.14 13.56 11.77
N ASP A 256 -12.04 14.26 12.11
CA ASP A 256 -12.12 15.59 12.71
C ASP A 256 -12.25 16.69 11.66
N TYR A 257 -11.41 16.66 10.64
CA TYR A 257 -11.29 17.77 9.70
C TYR A 257 -12.48 17.88 8.75
N MET A 258 -13.03 16.75 8.30
CA MET A 258 -14.20 16.76 7.40
C MET A 258 -15.43 17.39 8.07
N GLY A 259 -15.60 17.23 9.38
CA GLY A 259 -16.65 17.86 10.15
C GLY A 259 -16.43 19.35 10.42
N SER A 260 -15.18 19.81 10.41
CA SER A 260 -14.78 21.17 10.77
C SER A 260 -14.51 22.09 9.56
N SER A 261 -14.31 21.53 8.36
CA SER A 261 -14.04 22.29 7.12
C SER A 261 -15.15 22.10 6.09
N PRO A 262 -16.07 23.04 5.94
CA PRO A 262 -17.11 22.99 4.90
C PRO A 262 -16.53 22.89 3.48
N GLU A 263 -15.41 23.55 3.22
CA GLU A 263 -14.76 23.58 1.91
C GLU A 263 -14.20 22.19 1.54
N PHE A 264 -13.63 21.46 2.49
CA PHE A 264 -13.18 20.11 2.30
C PHE A 264 -14.35 19.19 1.89
N TYR A 265 -15.43 19.21 2.66
CA TYR A 265 -16.61 18.41 2.36
C TYR A 265 -17.27 18.79 1.02
N ARG A 266 -17.33 20.08 0.70
CA ARG A 266 -17.81 20.55 -0.61
C ARG A 266 -17.00 19.95 -1.76
N ASN A 267 -15.67 19.85 -1.62
CA ASN A 267 -14.82 19.20 -2.62
C ASN A 267 -15.09 17.70 -2.71
N VAL A 268 -15.26 17.00 -1.58
CA VAL A 268 -15.69 15.60 -1.57
C VAL A 268 -16.97 15.41 -2.39
N VAL A 269 -17.99 16.20 -2.17
CA VAL A 269 -19.27 16.14 -2.89
C VAL A 269 -19.11 16.46 -4.38
N LYS A 270 -18.28 17.45 -4.73
CA LYS A 270 -17.96 17.75 -6.15
C LYS A 270 -17.31 16.54 -6.84
N ILE A 271 -16.36 15.88 -6.18
CA ILE A 271 -15.71 14.69 -6.72
C ILE A 271 -16.72 13.56 -6.89
N GLN A 272 -17.51 13.27 -5.86
CA GLN A 272 -18.56 12.23 -5.88
C GLN A 272 -19.53 12.41 -7.05
N LYS A 273 -19.87 13.64 -7.42
CA LYS A 273 -20.74 13.94 -8.55
C LYS A 273 -20.12 13.56 -9.91
N HIS A 274 -18.79 13.56 -10.03
CA HIS A 274 -18.08 13.39 -11.27
C HIS A 274 -17.47 12.00 -11.46
N VAL A 275 -17.67 11.09 -10.49
CA VAL A 275 -17.23 9.70 -10.55
C VAL A 275 -18.45 8.80 -10.37
N THR A 276 -18.67 7.91 -11.34
CA THR A 276 -19.79 6.97 -11.27
C THR A 276 -19.46 5.76 -10.41
N PHE A 277 -20.48 5.08 -9.89
CA PHE A 277 -20.34 3.82 -9.17
C PHE A 277 -19.55 2.77 -9.98
N ASN A 278 -19.84 2.63 -11.28
CA ASN A 278 -19.12 1.68 -12.12
C ASN A 278 -17.65 2.02 -12.32
N GLN A 279 -17.29 3.32 -12.38
CA GLN A 279 -15.89 3.75 -12.41
C GLN A 279 -15.18 3.37 -11.11
N VAL A 280 -15.77 3.64 -9.95
CA VAL A 280 -15.20 3.27 -8.65
C VAL A 280 -15.03 1.75 -8.55
N LYS A 281 -16.04 0.97 -8.93
CA LYS A 281 -15.96 -0.51 -8.99
C LYS A 281 -14.81 -0.97 -9.88
N GLY A 282 -14.70 -0.43 -11.09
CA GLY A 282 -13.66 -0.83 -12.05
C GLY A 282 -12.25 -0.44 -11.63
N ILE A 283 -12.09 0.71 -10.96
CA ILE A 283 -10.78 1.19 -10.50
C ILE A 283 -10.30 0.42 -9.27
N PHE A 284 -11.19 0.15 -8.30
CA PHE A 284 -10.83 -0.36 -6.98
C PHE A 284 -11.24 -1.82 -6.74
N GLY A 285 -11.90 -2.47 -7.71
CA GLY A 285 -12.31 -3.86 -7.58
C GLY A 285 -13.46 -4.09 -6.59
N PHE A 286 -14.23 -3.05 -6.25
CA PHE A 286 -15.36 -3.20 -5.34
C PHE A 286 -16.49 -4.03 -5.93
N THR A 287 -17.24 -4.68 -5.05
CA THR A 287 -18.40 -5.51 -5.37
C THR A 287 -19.70 -4.88 -4.87
N ASP A 288 -20.83 -5.43 -5.27
CA ASP A 288 -22.14 -4.94 -4.79
C ASP A 288 -22.39 -5.22 -3.30
N SER A 289 -21.57 -6.07 -2.66
CA SER A 289 -21.61 -6.37 -1.24
C SER A 289 -20.71 -5.46 -0.38
N ASP A 290 -19.90 -4.60 -1.00
CA ASP A 290 -19.08 -3.64 -0.24
C ASP A 290 -19.93 -2.53 0.33
N CYS A 291 -19.60 -2.09 1.54
CA CYS A 291 -20.35 -1.02 2.21
C CYS A 291 -20.20 0.32 1.47
N ILE A 292 -21.23 1.18 1.58
CA ILE A 292 -21.25 2.48 0.90
C ILE A 292 -20.08 3.39 1.29
N GLY A 293 -19.56 3.24 2.51
CA GLY A 293 -18.38 3.98 2.98
C GLY A 293 -17.15 3.69 2.15
N LYS A 294 -16.88 2.41 1.83
CA LYS A 294 -15.78 2.02 0.95
C LYS A 294 -15.92 2.61 -0.45
N ILE A 295 -17.14 2.60 -0.99
CA ILE A 295 -17.44 3.17 -2.31
C ILE A 295 -17.20 4.69 -2.34
N SER A 296 -17.49 5.36 -1.23
CA SER A 296 -17.40 6.81 -1.09
C SER A 296 -15.98 7.31 -0.77
N PHE A 297 -15.18 6.51 -0.07
CA PHE A 297 -13.86 6.89 0.45
C PHE A 297 -12.88 7.46 -0.61
N PRO A 298 -12.81 6.95 -1.86
CA PRO A 298 -11.90 7.51 -2.85
C PRO A 298 -12.06 9.02 -3.09
N ALA A 299 -13.26 9.57 -2.91
CA ALA A 299 -13.49 11.00 -2.99
C ALA A 299 -12.90 11.77 -1.79
N ILE A 300 -12.83 11.14 -0.62
CA ILE A 300 -12.24 11.73 0.58
C ILE A 300 -10.71 11.79 0.41
N GLN A 301 -10.08 10.72 -0.06
CA GLN A 301 -8.64 10.70 -0.34
C GLN A 301 -8.23 11.65 -1.48
N ALA A 302 -9.14 11.95 -2.41
CA ALA A 302 -8.90 12.88 -3.51
C ALA A 302 -8.94 14.37 -3.07
N ALA A 303 -9.79 14.72 -2.11
CA ALA A 303 -10.07 16.10 -1.73
C ALA A 303 -8.85 16.93 -1.29
N PRO A 304 -7.84 16.37 -0.59
CA PRO A 304 -6.62 17.11 -0.23
C PRO A 304 -5.76 17.55 -1.42
N SER A 305 -6.01 17.01 -2.61
CA SER A 305 -5.31 17.44 -3.84
C SER A 305 -5.74 18.83 -4.34
N PHE A 306 -6.77 19.42 -3.74
CA PHE A 306 -7.35 20.69 -4.14
C PHE A 306 -7.13 21.75 -3.06
N SER A 307 -6.40 22.81 -3.40
CA SER A 307 -5.88 23.80 -2.45
C SER A 307 -6.94 24.45 -1.58
N ASN A 308 -8.12 24.77 -2.12
CA ASN A 308 -9.18 25.39 -1.32
C ASN A 308 -9.88 24.43 -0.32
N SER A 309 -9.51 23.14 -0.28
CA SER A 309 -9.86 22.24 0.82
C SER A 309 -9.25 22.72 2.15
N PHE A 310 -8.24 23.56 2.07
CA PHE A 310 -7.50 24.13 3.21
C PHE A 310 -7.57 25.66 3.21
N PRO A 311 -8.74 26.27 3.45
CA PRO A 311 -8.90 27.72 3.35
C PRO A 311 -8.07 28.50 4.37
N HIS A 312 -7.68 27.88 5.48
CA HIS A 312 -6.79 28.48 6.48
C HIS A 312 -5.33 28.59 6.00
N ILE A 313 -4.95 27.85 4.93
CA ILE A 313 -3.63 27.92 4.31
C ILE A 313 -3.68 28.71 3.01
N PHE A 314 -4.60 28.36 2.12
CA PHE A 314 -4.62 28.85 0.73
C PHE A 314 -5.76 29.83 0.42
N GLY A 315 -6.60 30.14 1.41
CA GLY A 315 -7.80 30.94 1.17
C GLY A 315 -8.76 30.25 0.18
N SER A 316 -9.29 31.03 -0.75
CA SER A 316 -10.19 30.53 -1.80
C SER A 316 -9.47 30.13 -3.09
N ARG A 317 -8.13 30.10 -3.10
CA ARG A 317 -7.34 29.77 -4.30
C ARG A 317 -7.55 28.33 -4.73
N GLN A 318 -7.76 28.13 -6.04
CA GLN A 318 -8.03 26.85 -6.68
C GLN A 318 -6.94 26.48 -7.70
N ASP A 319 -5.97 27.36 -7.91
CA ASP A 319 -4.94 27.28 -8.95
C ASP A 319 -3.60 26.74 -8.47
N ILE A 320 -3.44 26.47 -7.15
CA ILE A 320 -2.18 25.99 -6.59
C ILE A 320 -2.08 24.48 -6.85
N GLN A 321 -1.01 24.09 -7.58
CA GLN A 321 -0.76 22.70 -7.91
C GLN A 321 -0.33 21.89 -6.68
N CYS A 322 -0.83 20.66 -6.57
CA CYS A 322 -0.46 19.70 -5.56
C CYS A 322 0.60 18.72 -6.11
N LEU A 323 1.66 18.44 -5.34
CA LEU A 323 2.61 17.36 -5.61
C LEU A 323 2.46 16.28 -4.53
N ILE A 324 2.26 15.03 -4.95
CA ILE A 324 1.94 13.90 -4.08
C ILE A 324 3.03 12.83 -4.19
N PRO A 325 3.97 12.75 -3.24
CA PRO A 325 4.84 11.59 -3.10
C PRO A 325 4.08 10.44 -2.41
N CYS A 326 3.99 9.29 -3.09
CA CYS A 326 3.26 8.12 -2.60
C CYS A 326 3.87 6.82 -3.15
N ALA A 327 3.53 5.68 -2.56
CA ALA A 327 3.83 4.39 -3.16
C ALA A 327 2.94 4.16 -4.40
N ILE A 328 3.45 3.38 -5.37
CA ILE A 328 2.77 3.20 -6.67
C ILE A 328 1.38 2.57 -6.55
N ASP A 329 1.11 1.77 -5.51
CA ASP A 329 -0.20 1.18 -5.24
C ASP A 329 -1.31 2.23 -4.99
N GLN A 330 -0.94 3.47 -4.66
CA GLN A 330 -1.87 4.58 -4.46
C GLN A 330 -2.24 5.31 -5.77
N ASP A 331 -1.58 5.01 -6.88
CA ASP A 331 -1.85 5.65 -8.19
C ASP A 331 -3.32 5.56 -8.64
N PRO A 332 -4.07 4.46 -8.41
CA PRO A 332 -5.48 4.39 -8.77
C PRO A 332 -6.34 5.52 -8.19
N TYR A 333 -6.12 5.90 -6.93
CA TYR A 333 -6.81 7.02 -6.29
C TYR A 333 -6.51 8.35 -7.01
N PHE A 334 -5.24 8.60 -7.26
CA PHE A 334 -4.82 9.88 -7.83
C PHE A 334 -5.02 9.96 -9.35
N ARG A 335 -5.02 8.84 -10.06
CA ARG A 335 -5.46 8.82 -11.46
C ARG A 335 -6.93 9.21 -11.57
N MET A 336 -7.80 8.66 -10.73
CA MET A 336 -9.19 9.09 -10.62
C MET A 336 -9.29 10.60 -10.30
N THR A 337 -8.52 11.07 -9.32
CA THR A 337 -8.47 12.50 -8.94
C THR A 337 -8.06 13.38 -10.11
N ARG A 338 -7.04 12.97 -10.88
CA ARG A 338 -6.56 13.70 -12.07
C ARG A 338 -7.59 13.77 -13.20
N ASP A 339 -8.42 12.76 -13.35
CA ASP A 339 -9.52 12.76 -14.33
C ASP A 339 -10.66 13.70 -13.92
N VAL A 340 -10.90 13.84 -12.63
CA VAL A 340 -11.94 14.73 -12.09
C VAL A 340 -11.49 16.19 -12.03
N ALA A 341 -10.23 16.45 -11.68
CA ALA A 341 -9.70 17.79 -11.41
C ALA A 341 -10.11 18.87 -12.45
N PRO A 342 -9.88 18.69 -13.76
CA PRO A 342 -10.26 19.71 -14.73
C PRO A 342 -11.77 19.91 -14.87
N ARG A 343 -12.57 18.88 -14.56
CA ARG A 343 -14.05 18.95 -14.62
C ARG A 343 -14.65 19.82 -13.51
N ILE A 344 -13.90 20.00 -12.43
CA ILE A 344 -14.31 20.80 -11.27
C ILE A 344 -13.46 22.06 -11.11
N GLY A 345 -12.61 22.38 -12.11
CA GLY A 345 -11.89 23.65 -12.20
C GLY A 345 -10.55 23.70 -11.43
N TYR A 346 -9.90 22.54 -11.20
CA TYR A 346 -8.61 22.48 -10.51
C TYR A 346 -7.49 21.96 -11.43
N PRO A 347 -6.23 22.32 -11.16
CA PRO A 347 -5.09 21.68 -11.79
C PRO A 347 -5.01 20.20 -11.41
N LYS A 348 -4.49 19.39 -12.32
CA LYS A 348 -4.21 17.98 -12.03
C LYS A 348 -3.09 17.88 -11.00
N PRO A 349 -3.23 17.11 -9.92
CA PRO A 349 -2.12 16.87 -9.01
C PRO A 349 -0.99 16.14 -9.73
N ALA A 350 0.25 16.52 -9.43
CA ALA A 350 1.45 15.81 -9.84
C ALA A 350 1.80 14.71 -8.84
N LEU A 351 2.49 13.67 -9.30
CA LEU A 351 2.79 12.49 -8.49
C LEU A 351 4.27 12.10 -8.60
N LEU A 352 4.82 11.61 -7.50
CA LEU A 352 6.10 10.90 -7.46
C LEU A 352 5.86 9.53 -6.81
N HIS A 353 6.15 8.45 -7.52
CA HIS A 353 5.87 7.09 -7.08
C HIS A 353 7.11 6.41 -6.56
N SER A 354 7.03 5.86 -5.34
CA SER A 354 8.06 5.02 -4.74
C SER A 354 7.82 3.53 -5.00
N THR A 355 8.92 2.78 -4.96
CA THR A 355 8.91 1.33 -4.82
C THR A 355 8.37 0.93 -3.44
N PHE A 356 8.06 -0.36 -3.28
CA PHE A 356 7.65 -0.89 -1.99
C PHE A 356 8.86 -1.18 -1.10
N PHE A 357 8.67 -0.97 0.20
CA PHE A 357 9.64 -1.40 1.19
C PHE A 357 9.39 -2.88 1.52
N PRO A 358 10.39 -3.78 1.33
CA PRO A 358 10.18 -5.21 1.44
C PRO A 358 9.99 -5.67 2.88
N ALA A 359 9.23 -6.75 3.08
CA ALA A 359 9.18 -7.48 4.33
C ALA A 359 10.55 -8.09 4.66
N LEU A 360 10.81 -8.43 5.94
CA LEU A 360 12.07 -9.10 6.32
C LEU A 360 12.26 -10.45 5.63
N GLN A 361 11.17 -11.14 5.27
CA GLN A 361 11.22 -12.45 4.63
C GLN A 361 11.50 -12.38 3.11
N GLY A 362 11.47 -11.22 2.51
CA GLY A 362 11.76 -11.05 1.07
C GLY A 362 10.98 -9.91 0.42
N ALA A 363 11.34 -9.62 -0.83
CA ALA A 363 10.73 -8.56 -1.63
C ALA A 363 9.40 -8.98 -2.31
N GLN A 364 8.95 -10.20 -2.12
CA GLN A 364 7.71 -10.73 -2.71
C GLN A 364 6.45 -10.10 -2.10
N THR A 365 6.57 -9.56 -0.90
CA THR A 365 5.51 -8.84 -0.19
C THR A 365 6.05 -7.56 0.42
N LYS A 366 5.18 -6.55 0.56
CA LYS A 366 5.53 -5.34 1.32
C LYS A 366 5.52 -5.60 2.83
N MET A 367 6.30 -4.83 3.58
CA MET A 367 6.28 -4.86 5.04
C MET A 367 4.88 -4.53 5.56
N SER A 368 4.43 -5.29 6.58
CA SER A 368 3.09 -5.14 7.16
C SER A 368 3.13 -5.08 8.69
N ALA A 369 2.41 -4.13 9.28
CA ALA A 369 2.30 -4.02 10.73
C ALA A 369 1.52 -5.18 11.39
N SER A 370 0.78 -5.98 10.63
CA SER A 370 0.04 -7.14 11.13
C SER A 370 0.91 -8.36 11.46
N ASP A 371 2.14 -8.42 10.92
CA ASP A 371 3.11 -9.49 11.22
C ASP A 371 4.35 -8.92 11.89
N ALA A 372 4.48 -9.14 13.19
CA ALA A 372 5.59 -8.66 14.00
C ALA A 372 6.96 -9.23 13.57
N ASN A 373 7.00 -10.39 12.89
CA ASN A 373 8.23 -10.99 12.39
C ASN A 373 8.65 -10.47 11.02
N SER A 374 7.72 -9.89 10.26
CA SER A 374 7.99 -9.28 8.97
C SER A 374 8.47 -7.84 9.07
N SER A 375 8.37 -7.22 10.27
CA SER A 375 8.47 -5.78 10.44
C SER A 375 9.45 -5.37 11.52
N ILE A 376 10.20 -4.31 11.25
CA ILE A 376 10.99 -3.58 12.26
C ILE A 376 10.18 -2.33 12.64
N PHE A 377 9.70 -2.29 13.88
CA PHE A 377 8.90 -1.19 14.39
C PHE A 377 9.77 -0.04 14.92
N LEU A 378 9.24 1.16 14.87
CA LEU A 378 9.89 2.35 15.45
C LEU A 378 9.98 2.28 16.98
N THR A 379 9.21 1.39 17.60
CA THR A 379 9.23 1.10 19.04
C THR A 379 10.20 -0.01 19.43
N ASP A 380 10.83 -0.69 18.46
CA ASP A 380 11.74 -1.80 18.75
C ASP A 380 13.00 -1.31 19.49
N THR A 381 13.39 -2.06 20.51
CA THR A 381 14.66 -1.87 21.20
C THR A 381 15.85 -2.32 20.33
N PRO A 382 17.07 -1.88 20.59
CA PRO A 382 18.25 -2.35 19.85
C PRO A 382 18.40 -3.88 19.84
N LYS A 383 18.03 -4.54 20.94
CA LYS A 383 18.04 -6.00 21.03
C LYS A 383 16.98 -6.65 20.12
N GLN A 384 15.78 -6.09 20.06
CA GLN A 384 14.72 -6.58 19.16
C GLN A 384 15.09 -6.41 17.70
N ILE A 385 15.64 -5.25 17.31
CA ILE A 385 16.14 -5.00 15.95
C ILE A 385 17.19 -6.05 15.55
N LYS A 386 18.20 -6.26 16.40
CA LYS A 386 19.25 -7.26 16.18
C LYS A 386 18.65 -8.68 16.01
N ASN A 387 17.73 -9.07 16.89
CA ASN A 387 17.09 -10.37 16.85
C ASN A 387 16.26 -10.56 15.57
N LYS A 388 15.45 -9.57 15.20
CA LYS A 388 14.60 -9.61 14.00
C LYS A 388 15.44 -9.72 12.74
N VAL A 389 16.47 -8.89 12.56
CA VAL A 389 17.38 -8.96 11.41
C VAL A 389 18.09 -10.31 11.33
N ASN A 390 18.69 -10.77 12.43
CA ASN A 390 19.44 -12.03 12.41
C ASN A 390 18.55 -13.24 12.15
N LYS A 391 17.32 -13.27 12.67
CA LYS A 391 16.44 -14.43 12.66
C LYS A 391 15.53 -14.47 11.43
N HIS A 392 15.05 -13.30 10.95
CA HIS A 392 13.96 -13.22 9.97
C HIS A 392 14.38 -12.60 8.64
N ALA A 393 15.50 -11.83 8.57
CA ALA A 393 15.93 -11.26 7.31
C ALA A 393 16.39 -12.32 6.33
N PHE A 394 15.70 -12.39 5.19
CA PHE A 394 16.07 -13.27 4.07
C PHE A 394 17.48 -12.93 3.55
N SER A 395 18.27 -13.96 3.27
CA SER A 395 19.65 -13.80 2.81
C SER A 395 19.81 -14.27 1.37
N GLY A 396 20.54 -13.48 0.58
CA GLY A 396 21.04 -13.87 -0.73
C GLY A 396 22.36 -14.62 -0.70
N GLY A 397 22.86 -15.02 0.49
CA GLY A 397 24.11 -15.78 0.66
C GLY A 397 24.02 -17.24 0.27
N LYS A 398 25.12 -17.97 0.45
CA LYS A 398 25.21 -19.42 0.25
C LYS A 398 25.13 -20.15 1.58
N ASP A 399 24.88 -21.46 1.52
CA ASP A 399 24.67 -22.30 2.70
C ASP A 399 25.93 -22.46 3.56
N THR A 400 27.11 -22.46 2.92
CA THR A 400 28.41 -22.56 3.62
C THR A 400 29.27 -21.33 3.40
N VAL A 401 30.18 -21.06 4.34
CA VAL A 401 31.14 -19.95 4.24
C VAL A 401 32.07 -20.14 3.02
N GLU A 402 32.50 -21.37 2.77
CA GLU A 402 33.37 -21.74 1.64
C GLU A 402 32.70 -21.48 0.29
N GLU A 403 31.41 -21.85 0.16
CA GLU A 403 30.63 -21.57 -1.05
C GLU A 403 30.40 -20.08 -1.23
N HIS A 404 30.09 -19.38 -0.13
CA HIS A 404 29.89 -17.93 -0.18
C HIS A 404 31.18 -17.21 -0.58
N ARG A 405 32.33 -17.59 -0.02
CA ARG A 405 33.63 -17.04 -0.41
C ARG A 405 33.99 -17.32 -1.88
N LYS A 406 33.54 -18.47 -2.42
CA LYS A 406 33.85 -18.87 -3.79
C LYS A 406 32.91 -18.27 -4.84
N TYR A 407 31.61 -18.19 -4.53
CA TYR A 407 30.58 -17.83 -5.51
C TYR A 407 29.93 -16.50 -5.25
N GLY A 408 30.16 -15.88 -4.09
CA GLY A 408 29.53 -14.65 -3.65
C GLY A 408 28.06 -14.80 -3.27
N GLY A 409 27.48 -13.74 -2.72
CA GLY A 409 26.06 -13.59 -2.44
C GLY A 409 25.33 -12.88 -3.59
N ASN A 410 24.00 -12.95 -3.56
CA ASN A 410 23.14 -12.19 -4.46
C ASN A 410 22.53 -11.01 -3.71
N ALA A 411 23.08 -9.82 -3.95
CA ALA A 411 22.61 -8.58 -3.32
C ALA A 411 21.19 -8.17 -3.76
N ASP A 412 20.75 -8.59 -4.94
CA ASP A 412 19.45 -8.19 -5.50
C ASP A 412 18.25 -8.90 -4.83
N VAL A 413 18.51 -9.99 -4.11
CA VAL A 413 17.49 -10.71 -3.32
C VAL A 413 17.74 -10.63 -1.81
N ASP A 414 18.90 -10.12 -1.38
CA ASP A 414 19.24 -9.99 0.03
C ASP A 414 18.53 -8.80 0.67
N VAL A 415 17.65 -9.09 1.63
CA VAL A 415 16.84 -8.06 2.29
C VAL A 415 17.70 -7.06 3.07
N CYS A 416 18.82 -7.51 3.65
CA CYS A 416 19.68 -6.57 4.38
C CYS A 416 20.33 -5.55 3.43
N PHE A 417 20.75 -5.99 2.24
CA PHE A 417 21.24 -5.07 1.23
C PHE A 417 20.14 -4.14 0.71
N MET A 418 18.94 -4.69 0.45
CA MET A 418 17.79 -3.86 0.06
C MET A 418 17.50 -2.76 1.09
N TYR A 419 17.50 -3.07 2.40
CA TYR A 419 17.27 -2.07 3.45
C TYR A 419 18.38 -1.01 3.49
N LEU A 420 19.63 -1.41 3.31
CA LEU A 420 20.76 -0.47 3.21
C LEU A 420 20.59 0.50 2.04
N THR A 421 19.97 0.06 0.92
CA THR A 421 19.63 0.95 -0.21
C THR A 421 18.72 2.10 0.20
N PHE A 422 17.83 1.90 1.18
CA PHE A 422 16.97 2.96 1.70
C PHE A 422 17.67 3.82 2.77
N PHE A 423 18.45 3.22 3.68
CA PHE A 423 18.85 3.88 4.92
C PHE A 423 20.32 4.29 4.98
N LEU A 424 21.23 3.64 4.23
CA LEU A 424 22.63 4.05 4.20
C LEU A 424 22.79 5.34 3.37
N GLU A 425 23.39 6.39 3.95
CA GLU A 425 23.51 7.69 3.29
C GLU A 425 24.53 7.69 2.13
N ASP A 426 25.65 7.04 2.31
CA ASP A 426 26.80 7.08 1.41
C ASP A 426 26.64 6.12 0.24
N ASP A 427 26.60 6.65 -0.99
CA ASP A 427 26.45 5.87 -2.22
C ASP A 427 27.70 5.03 -2.53
N GLU A 428 28.91 5.53 -2.24
CA GLU A 428 30.17 4.82 -2.49
C GLU A 428 30.31 3.65 -1.52
N GLN A 429 29.95 3.86 -0.25
CA GLN A 429 29.92 2.80 0.75
C GLN A 429 28.89 1.72 0.38
N LEU A 430 27.70 2.10 -0.10
CA LEU A 430 26.68 1.14 -0.54
C LEU A 430 27.16 0.31 -1.71
N GLU A 431 27.79 0.93 -2.72
CA GLU A 431 28.35 0.22 -3.88
C GLU A 431 29.50 -0.73 -3.48
N LYS A 432 30.38 -0.28 -2.57
CA LYS A 432 31.42 -1.16 -2.04
C LYS A 432 30.84 -2.37 -1.32
N ILE A 433 29.80 -2.22 -0.52
CA ILE A 433 29.10 -3.33 0.16
C ILE A 433 28.54 -4.30 -0.89
N ARG A 434 27.94 -3.78 -1.98
CA ARG A 434 27.43 -4.60 -3.09
C ARG A 434 28.55 -5.45 -3.70
N GLN A 435 29.65 -4.84 -4.04
CA GLN A 435 30.81 -5.51 -4.66
C GLN A 435 31.41 -6.57 -3.73
N ASP A 436 31.63 -6.21 -2.46
CA ASP A 436 32.21 -7.12 -1.47
C ASP A 436 31.29 -8.32 -1.18
N TYR A 437 29.97 -8.11 -1.15
CA TYR A 437 28.99 -9.18 -0.95
C TYR A 437 28.90 -10.10 -2.18
N THR A 438 28.85 -9.51 -3.37
CA THR A 438 28.73 -10.25 -4.64
C THR A 438 30.01 -11.04 -4.97
N SER A 439 31.18 -10.54 -4.56
CA SER A 439 32.46 -11.26 -4.71
C SER A 439 32.70 -12.32 -3.64
N GLY A 440 31.92 -12.35 -2.56
CA GLY A 440 32.14 -13.21 -1.39
C GLY A 440 33.16 -12.67 -0.39
N ALA A 441 33.68 -11.46 -0.59
CA ALA A 441 34.56 -10.80 0.37
C ALA A 441 33.83 -10.43 1.69
N LEU A 442 32.55 -10.06 1.60
CA LEU A 442 31.68 -9.77 2.73
C LEU A 442 30.71 -10.94 2.97
N LEU A 443 30.71 -11.49 4.18
CA LEU A 443 29.79 -12.58 4.55
C LEU A 443 28.40 -12.06 4.93
N THR A 444 27.39 -12.94 4.85
CA THR A 444 26.00 -12.63 5.24
C THR A 444 25.88 -12.08 6.67
N GLY A 445 26.62 -12.68 7.64
CA GLY A 445 26.62 -12.21 9.02
C GLY A 445 27.20 -10.81 9.18
N GLU A 446 28.19 -10.46 8.36
CA GLU A 446 28.79 -9.13 8.33
C GLU A 446 27.85 -8.10 7.69
N LEU A 447 27.16 -8.47 6.60
CA LEU A 447 26.12 -7.63 5.98
C LEU A 447 24.97 -7.37 6.94
N LYS A 448 24.46 -8.39 7.65
CA LYS A 448 23.44 -8.21 8.72
C LYS A 448 23.91 -7.28 9.81
N LYS A 449 25.18 -7.37 10.22
CA LYS A 449 25.77 -6.47 11.21
C LYS A 449 25.76 -5.01 10.74
N ILE A 450 26.16 -4.75 9.49
CA ILE A 450 26.12 -3.40 8.92
C ILE A 450 24.71 -2.82 8.94
N LEU A 451 23.70 -3.61 8.55
CA LEU A 451 22.30 -3.17 8.62
C LEU A 451 21.88 -2.85 10.06
N ILE A 452 22.20 -3.71 11.02
CA ILE A 452 21.87 -3.50 12.45
C ILE A 452 22.49 -2.20 12.93
N GLU A 453 23.79 -1.96 12.63
CA GLU A 453 24.52 -0.76 13.01
C GLU A 453 23.99 0.51 12.31
N THR A 454 23.33 0.38 11.17
CA THR A 454 22.63 1.48 10.46
C THR A 454 21.26 1.77 11.11
N LEU A 455 20.46 0.73 11.40
CA LEU A 455 19.10 0.91 11.88
C LEU A 455 19.00 1.30 13.35
N GLN A 456 19.85 0.72 14.22
CA GLN A 456 19.77 0.99 15.67
C GLN A 456 19.92 2.48 16.02
N PRO A 457 20.93 3.23 15.52
CA PRO A 457 21.06 4.64 15.82
C PRO A 457 19.91 5.46 15.23
N MET A 458 19.46 5.12 14.01
CA MET A 458 18.35 5.82 13.34
C MET A 458 17.05 5.71 14.13
N ILE A 459 16.71 4.49 14.57
CA ILE A 459 15.48 4.25 15.36
C ILE A 459 15.60 4.88 16.75
N ALA A 460 16.76 4.76 17.41
CA ALA A 460 17.00 5.40 18.70
C ALA A 460 16.85 6.94 18.63
N GLN A 461 17.38 7.56 17.58
CA GLN A 461 17.23 8.99 17.36
C GLN A 461 15.78 9.38 17.09
N HIS A 462 15.04 8.57 16.32
CA HIS A 462 13.60 8.78 16.12
C HIS A 462 12.82 8.68 17.44
N GLN A 463 13.08 7.66 18.25
CA GLN A 463 12.47 7.48 19.57
C GLN A 463 12.75 8.67 20.50
N GLU A 464 13.96 9.23 20.45
CA GLU A 464 14.33 10.37 21.26
C GLU A 464 13.58 11.65 20.83
N ARG A 465 13.44 11.88 19.50
CA ARG A 465 12.61 12.97 18.98
C ARG A 465 11.14 12.78 19.35
N ARG A 466 10.63 11.54 19.24
CA ARG A 466 9.23 11.23 19.59
C ARG A 466 8.90 11.51 21.05
N LYS A 467 9.81 11.25 21.98
CA LYS A 467 9.63 11.59 23.41
C LYS A 467 9.46 13.09 23.67
N GLN A 468 9.96 13.93 22.77
CA GLN A 468 9.84 15.39 22.88
C GLN A 468 8.50 15.89 22.29
N VAL A 469 7.74 15.03 21.59
CA VAL A 469 6.44 15.39 21.02
C VAL A 469 5.38 15.33 22.12
N THR A 470 5.00 16.51 22.62
CA THR A 470 3.93 16.67 23.60
C THR A 470 2.54 16.67 22.95
N ASP A 471 1.51 16.41 23.72
CA ASP A 471 0.11 16.50 23.23
C ASP A 471 -0.23 17.93 22.75
N GLU A 472 0.38 18.95 23.36
CA GLU A 472 0.29 20.35 22.93
C GLU A 472 0.86 20.55 21.53
N LEU A 473 2.01 19.95 21.25
CA LEU A 473 2.64 20.01 19.92
C LEU A 473 1.80 19.26 18.89
N VAL A 474 1.27 18.09 19.22
CA VAL A 474 0.33 17.34 18.36
C VAL A 474 -0.87 18.23 18.02
N LYS A 475 -1.50 18.84 19.04
CA LYS A 475 -2.62 19.74 18.85
C LYS A 475 -2.27 20.93 17.95
N GLN A 476 -1.09 21.51 18.10
CA GLN A 476 -0.63 22.61 17.23
C GLN A 476 -0.53 22.17 15.77
N PHE A 477 0.06 20.99 15.47
CA PHE A 477 0.16 20.47 14.10
C PHE A 477 -1.22 20.15 13.51
N MET A 478 -2.18 19.72 14.33
CA MET A 478 -3.52 19.30 13.92
C MET A 478 -4.56 20.42 13.95
N THR A 479 -4.27 21.57 14.52
CA THR A 479 -5.20 22.71 14.50
C THR A 479 -5.10 23.48 13.19
N PRO A 480 -6.20 23.74 12.48
CA PRO A 480 -6.22 24.61 11.30
C PRO A 480 -5.67 26.00 11.63
N ARG A 481 -4.64 26.42 10.93
CA ARG A 481 -3.96 27.71 11.13
C ARG A 481 -3.28 28.15 9.84
N PRO A 482 -2.98 29.45 9.67
CA PRO A 482 -2.12 29.91 8.59
C PRO A 482 -0.74 29.24 8.66
N LEU A 483 -0.19 28.89 7.51
CA LEU A 483 1.17 28.39 7.35
C LEU A 483 2.05 29.45 6.67
N ASN A 484 3.34 29.43 7.01
CA ASN A 484 4.32 30.33 6.39
C ASN A 484 4.74 29.73 5.03
N PHE A 485 4.34 30.38 3.95
CA PHE A 485 4.85 30.09 2.62
C PHE A 485 4.68 31.33 1.72
N ASN A 486 5.55 31.45 0.73
CA ASN A 486 5.45 32.53 -0.24
C ASN A 486 4.55 32.09 -1.40
N LEU A 487 3.44 32.80 -1.58
CA LEU A 487 2.53 32.62 -2.73
C LEU A 487 3.10 33.29 -3.99
#